data_00908b59ed498e3f9e515c097dee667c
#
_entry.id   00908b59ed498e3f9e515c097dee667c
#
_cell.length_a   1.000
_cell.length_b   1.000
_cell.length_c   1.000
_cell.angle_alpha   90.00
_cell.angle_beta   90.00
_cell.angle_gamma   90.00
#
_symmetry.space_group_name_H-M   'P 1'
#
loop_
_entity.id
_entity.type
_entity.pdbx_description
1 polymer ?
#
loop_
_entity_poly.entity_id
_entity_poly.type
_entity_poly.pdbx_seq_one_letter_code
_entity_poly.pdbx_strand_id
1 'polypeptide(L)'
;MIKAVFFDLGDTLVAEESVGGKSLWEATLEKLPYLDEVLTELKRRDYKLGVITNTVTSREEHVRLALRKIDVEKYFDVIVTSVDVAFNKPDERIFLTALKALNVEPDESVMVGNRISADIIGGNRIGMKTILYKWNERYLDIIQSPQEEPTRTITSLKELPKILDEI
;
A
#
# COMPACT_ATOMS: atom_id res chain seq x y z
N MET A 1 15.41 11.61 -2.29
CA MET A 1 15.19 10.64 -3.42
C MET A 1 14.44 9.44 -2.90
N ILE A 2 13.34 9.08 -3.52
CA ILE A 2 12.51 7.95 -3.09
C ILE A 2 13.24 6.62 -3.35
N LYS A 3 13.24 5.75 -2.36
CA LYS A 3 13.89 4.41 -2.39
C LYS A 3 12.89 3.27 -2.21
N ALA A 4 11.75 3.54 -1.56
CA ALA A 4 10.75 2.52 -1.28
C ALA A 4 9.33 3.00 -1.57
N VAL A 5 8.50 2.07 -2.03
CA VAL A 5 7.06 2.28 -2.24
C VAL A 5 6.29 1.23 -1.46
N PHE A 6 5.43 1.69 -0.58
CA PHE A 6 4.54 0.85 0.21
C PHE A 6 3.11 0.97 -0.30
N PHE A 7 2.42 -0.14 -0.32
CA PHE A 7 1.04 -0.23 -0.79
C PHE A 7 0.12 -0.75 0.30
N ASP A 8 -1.10 -0.23 0.38
CA ASP A 8 -2.21 -0.94 0.98
C ASP A 8 -2.59 -2.15 0.09
N LEU A 9 -3.38 -3.07 0.60
CA LEU A 9 -3.79 -4.29 -0.13
C LEU A 9 -5.14 -4.10 -0.84
N GLY A 10 -6.23 -4.06 -0.08
CA GLY A 10 -7.58 -3.96 -0.63
C GLY A 10 -7.84 -2.64 -1.33
N ASP A 11 -8.40 -2.69 -2.53
CA ASP A 11 -8.66 -1.54 -3.40
C ASP A 11 -7.41 -0.67 -3.72
N THR A 12 -6.23 -1.24 -3.54
CA THR A 12 -4.96 -0.63 -3.93
C THR A 12 -4.14 -1.55 -4.84
N LEU A 13 -3.95 -2.80 -4.46
CA LEU A 13 -3.32 -3.85 -5.28
C LEU A 13 -4.38 -4.78 -5.90
N VAL A 14 -5.41 -5.11 -5.12
CA VAL A 14 -6.47 -6.04 -5.48
C VAL A 14 -7.83 -5.46 -5.13
N ALA A 15 -8.87 -5.86 -5.86
CA ALA A 15 -10.22 -5.47 -5.55
C ALA A 15 -10.65 -6.08 -4.19
N GLU A 16 -11.03 -5.22 -3.22
CA GLU A 16 -11.45 -5.67 -1.89
C GLU A 16 -12.64 -6.63 -1.96
N GLU A 17 -13.54 -6.43 -2.90
CA GLU A 17 -14.69 -7.30 -3.15
C GLU A 17 -14.30 -8.73 -3.51
N SER A 18 -13.10 -8.94 -4.08
CA SER A 18 -12.62 -10.29 -4.43
C SER A 18 -12.37 -11.18 -3.23
N VAL A 19 -12.23 -10.61 -2.04
CA VAL A 19 -12.13 -11.38 -0.78
C VAL A 19 -13.45 -12.05 -0.45
N GLY A 20 -14.59 -11.39 -0.74
CA GLY A 20 -15.94 -11.99 -0.65
C GLY A 20 -16.31 -12.51 0.73
N GLY A 21 -15.82 -11.88 1.81
CA GLY A 21 -16.05 -12.32 3.18
C GLY A 21 -15.31 -13.60 3.57
N LYS A 22 -14.43 -14.13 2.72
CA LYS A 22 -13.56 -15.27 3.00
C LYS A 22 -12.28 -14.82 3.68
N SER A 23 -11.59 -15.77 4.27
CA SER A 23 -10.21 -15.56 4.70
C SER A 23 -9.31 -15.28 3.49
N LEU A 24 -8.27 -14.46 3.64
CA LEU A 24 -7.36 -14.14 2.53
C LEU A 24 -6.75 -15.38 1.88
N TRP A 25 -6.43 -16.40 2.66
CA TRP A 25 -5.84 -17.65 2.14
C TRP A 25 -6.84 -18.51 1.36
N GLU A 26 -8.15 -18.32 1.54
CA GLU A 26 -9.22 -19.03 0.82
C GLU A 26 -9.68 -18.26 -0.41
N ALA A 27 -9.52 -16.92 -0.40
CA ALA A 27 -9.94 -16.06 -1.49
C ALA A 27 -9.04 -16.22 -2.72
N THR A 28 -9.63 -15.99 -3.90
CA THR A 28 -8.86 -15.71 -5.12
C THR A 28 -8.95 -14.21 -5.37
N LEU A 29 -7.86 -13.52 -5.15
CA LEU A 29 -7.81 -12.06 -5.28
C LEU A 29 -7.83 -11.65 -6.75
N GLU A 30 -8.56 -10.58 -7.05
CA GLU A 30 -8.61 -9.97 -8.36
C GLU A 30 -7.65 -8.78 -8.40
N LYS A 31 -6.64 -8.85 -9.27
CA LYS A 31 -5.68 -7.75 -9.48
C LYS A 31 -6.35 -6.51 -10.03
N LEU A 32 -5.99 -5.34 -9.50
CA LEU A 32 -6.39 -4.08 -10.12
C LEU A 32 -5.64 -3.86 -11.44
N PRO A 33 -6.23 -3.08 -12.37
CA PRO A 33 -5.64 -2.82 -13.67
C PRO A 33 -4.20 -2.31 -13.58
N TYR A 34 -3.33 -2.78 -14.48
CA TYR A 34 -1.92 -2.41 -14.61
C TYR A 34 -1.00 -2.83 -13.47
N LEU A 35 -1.47 -3.65 -12.51
CA LEU A 35 -0.68 -4.02 -11.35
C LEU A 35 0.65 -4.70 -11.74
N ASP A 36 0.61 -5.71 -12.60
CA ASP A 36 1.82 -6.44 -13.01
C ASP A 36 2.83 -5.53 -13.73
N GLU A 37 2.33 -4.68 -14.63
CA GLU A 37 3.16 -3.73 -15.37
C GLU A 37 3.87 -2.75 -14.44
N VAL A 38 3.11 -2.18 -13.49
CA VAL A 38 3.62 -1.19 -12.54
C VAL A 38 4.63 -1.81 -11.58
N LEU A 39 4.32 -2.96 -10.97
CA LEU A 39 5.25 -3.64 -10.06
C LEU A 39 6.55 -4.04 -10.77
N THR A 40 6.45 -4.54 -12.00
CA THR A 40 7.62 -4.88 -12.83
C THR A 40 8.48 -3.64 -13.09
N GLU A 41 7.86 -2.53 -13.48
CA GLU A 41 8.58 -1.27 -13.75
C GLU A 41 9.25 -0.70 -12.49
N LEU A 42 8.56 -0.74 -11.34
CA LEU A 42 9.15 -0.27 -10.08
C LEU A 42 10.37 -1.13 -9.68
N LYS A 43 10.29 -2.44 -9.81
CA LYS A 43 11.45 -3.32 -9.53
C LYS A 43 12.59 -3.09 -10.54
N ARG A 44 12.28 -2.84 -11.81
CA ARG A 44 13.29 -2.48 -12.83
C ARG A 44 14.03 -1.18 -12.48
N ARG A 45 13.38 -0.27 -11.76
CA ARG A 45 13.96 0.98 -11.25
C ARG A 45 14.59 0.83 -9.86
N ASP A 46 14.81 -0.39 -9.38
CA ASP A 46 15.41 -0.73 -8.09
C ASP A 46 14.65 -0.22 -6.85
N TYR A 47 13.37 0.10 -6.97
CA TYR A 47 12.56 0.41 -5.78
C TYR A 47 12.39 -0.82 -4.89
N LYS A 48 12.53 -0.62 -3.57
CA LYS A 48 12.06 -1.57 -2.57
C LYS A 48 10.55 -1.47 -2.47
N LEU A 49 9.86 -2.63 -2.42
CA LEU A 49 8.40 -2.64 -2.38
C LEU A 49 7.90 -3.33 -1.12
N GLY A 50 6.89 -2.74 -0.50
CA GLY A 50 6.26 -3.29 0.69
C GLY A 50 4.74 -3.21 0.66
N VAL A 51 4.11 -4.03 1.50
CA VAL A 51 2.67 -3.96 1.78
C VAL A 51 2.49 -3.60 3.24
N ILE A 52 1.61 -2.62 3.52
CA ILE A 52 1.17 -2.26 4.87
C ILE A 52 -0.35 -2.35 4.90
N THR A 53 -0.90 -3.33 5.57
CA THR A 53 -2.34 -3.61 5.50
C THR A 53 -2.96 -3.85 6.87
N ASN A 54 -4.15 -3.27 7.08
CA ASN A 54 -4.99 -3.60 8.21
C ASN A 54 -5.72 -4.91 7.90
N THR A 55 -5.59 -5.88 8.79
CA THR A 55 -6.25 -7.19 8.67
C THR A 55 -6.99 -7.51 9.96
N VAL A 56 -7.96 -8.42 9.90
CA VAL A 56 -8.71 -8.87 11.08
C VAL A 56 -8.03 -10.09 11.71
N THR A 57 -7.65 -11.07 10.90
CA THR A 57 -7.06 -12.34 11.37
C THR A 57 -5.83 -12.74 10.57
N SER A 58 -5.61 -12.14 9.40
CA SER A 58 -4.54 -12.52 8.50
C SER A 58 -3.20 -11.94 8.94
N ARG A 59 -2.18 -12.78 8.97
CA ARG A 59 -0.78 -12.46 9.21
C ARG A 59 -0.01 -12.36 7.90
N GLU A 60 1.27 -11.98 7.97
CA GLU A 60 2.16 -11.89 6.81
C GLU A 60 2.09 -13.14 5.92
N GLU A 61 2.19 -14.34 6.51
CA GLU A 61 2.15 -15.60 5.77
C GLU A 61 0.87 -15.79 4.95
N HIS A 62 -0.28 -15.34 5.47
CA HIS A 62 -1.57 -15.43 4.78
C HIS A 62 -1.63 -14.44 3.61
N VAL A 63 -1.14 -13.23 3.79
CA VAL A 63 -1.06 -12.22 2.73
C VAL A 63 -0.10 -12.68 1.63
N ARG A 64 1.08 -13.20 2.00
CA ARG A 64 2.03 -13.77 1.02
C ARG A 64 1.41 -14.90 0.21
N LEU A 65 0.70 -15.82 0.87
CA LEU A 65 0.03 -16.92 0.19
C LEU A 65 -1.02 -16.40 -0.82
N ALA A 66 -1.83 -15.43 -0.41
CA ALA A 66 -2.84 -14.83 -1.29
C ALA A 66 -2.20 -14.14 -2.51
N LEU A 67 -1.13 -13.36 -2.30
CA LEU A 67 -0.40 -12.68 -3.38
C LEU A 67 0.35 -13.66 -4.30
N ARG A 68 0.81 -14.80 -3.77
CA ARG A 68 1.45 -15.86 -4.55
C ARG A 68 0.47 -16.53 -5.52
N LYS A 69 -0.78 -16.71 -5.12
CA LYS A 69 -1.83 -17.27 -5.99
C LYS A 69 -2.09 -16.43 -7.23
N ILE A 70 -1.82 -15.13 -7.18
CA ILE A 70 -1.98 -14.20 -8.29
C ILE A 70 -0.63 -13.75 -8.90
N ASP A 71 0.46 -14.42 -8.53
CA ASP A 71 1.82 -14.25 -9.07
C ASP A 71 2.42 -12.85 -8.87
N VAL A 72 2.11 -12.17 -7.77
CA VAL A 72 2.69 -10.85 -7.46
C VAL A 72 3.50 -10.82 -6.15
N GLU A 73 3.46 -11.87 -5.34
CA GLU A 73 4.19 -11.95 -4.07
C GLU A 73 5.70 -11.69 -4.24
N LYS A 74 6.28 -12.17 -5.32
CA LYS A 74 7.71 -12.03 -5.66
C LYS A 74 8.23 -10.59 -5.74
N TYR A 75 7.36 -9.62 -5.94
CA TYR A 75 7.74 -8.21 -6.01
C TYR A 75 7.95 -7.56 -4.65
N PHE A 76 7.37 -8.12 -3.58
CA PHE A 76 7.36 -7.48 -2.28
C PHE A 76 8.49 -7.94 -1.37
N ASP A 77 9.31 -6.98 -0.97
CA ASP A 77 10.45 -7.19 -0.07
C ASP A 77 9.99 -7.31 1.40
N VAL A 78 8.87 -6.68 1.76
CA VAL A 78 8.26 -6.76 3.10
C VAL A 78 6.74 -6.72 3.03
N ILE A 79 6.10 -7.42 3.94
CA ILE A 79 4.65 -7.35 4.17
C ILE A 79 4.41 -7.18 5.67
N VAL A 80 3.70 -6.12 6.05
CA VAL A 80 3.37 -5.83 7.44
C VAL A 80 1.85 -5.80 7.60
N THR A 81 1.34 -6.63 8.51
CA THR A 81 -0.08 -6.68 8.85
C THR A 81 -0.32 -6.10 10.23
N SER A 82 -1.49 -5.51 10.44
CA SER A 82 -1.90 -5.00 11.75
C SER A 82 -2.01 -6.10 12.81
N VAL A 83 -2.32 -7.32 12.41
CA VAL A 83 -2.38 -8.48 13.31
C VAL A 83 -0.98 -8.82 13.85
N ASP A 84 0.05 -8.77 13.01
CA ASP A 84 1.41 -9.10 13.44
C ASP A 84 2.03 -8.04 14.37
N VAL A 85 1.75 -6.77 14.11
CA VAL A 85 2.33 -5.66 14.89
C VAL A 85 1.43 -5.17 16.03
N ALA A 86 0.17 -5.61 16.07
CA ALA A 86 -0.85 -5.21 17.03
C ALA A 86 -1.28 -3.72 16.96
N PHE A 87 -1.05 -3.06 15.83
CA PHE A 87 -1.44 -1.67 15.56
C PHE A 87 -2.02 -1.53 14.16
N ASN A 88 -3.17 -0.86 14.06
CA ASN A 88 -3.81 -0.55 12.78
C ASN A 88 -3.32 0.80 12.24
N LYS A 89 -3.23 0.96 10.92
CA LYS A 89 -3.14 2.28 10.30
C LYS A 89 -4.34 3.13 10.74
N PRO A 90 -4.19 4.39 11.11
CA PRO A 90 -3.03 5.27 10.86
C PRO A 90 -2.00 5.33 12.01
N ASP A 91 -1.95 4.36 12.93
CA ASP A 91 -0.93 4.35 13.98
C ASP A 91 0.47 4.30 13.36
N GLU A 92 1.35 5.20 13.79
CA GLU A 92 2.70 5.34 13.21
C GLU A 92 3.55 4.07 13.31
N ARG A 93 3.33 3.25 14.33
CA ARG A 93 4.13 2.06 14.63
C ARG A 93 4.08 1.00 13.53
N ILE A 94 2.96 0.85 12.82
CA ILE A 94 2.87 -0.08 11.69
C ILE A 94 3.72 0.40 10.50
N PHE A 95 3.74 1.71 10.24
CA PHE A 95 4.57 2.30 9.18
C PHE A 95 6.05 2.23 9.54
N LEU A 96 6.41 2.61 10.77
CA LEU A 96 7.81 2.56 11.23
C LEU A 96 8.37 1.14 11.21
N THR A 97 7.55 0.13 11.51
CA THR A 97 7.96 -1.28 11.39
C THR A 97 8.34 -1.63 9.95
N ALA A 98 7.53 -1.20 8.97
CA ALA A 98 7.80 -1.45 7.56
C ALA A 98 9.05 -0.70 7.04
N LEU A 99 9.20 0.56 7.42
CA LEU A 99 10.38 1.38 7.07
C LEU A 99 11.67 0.75 7.61
N LYS A 100 11.66 0.34 8.88
CA LYS A 100 12.81 -0.31 9.53
C LYS A 100 13.18 -1.62 8.83
N ALA A 101 12.20 -2.42 8.44
CA ALA A 101 12.45 -3.69 7.76
C ALA A 101 13.15 -3.50 6.40
N LEU A 102 12.89 -2.41 5.70
CA LEU A 102 13.55 -2.07 4.44
C LEU A 102 14.78 -1.17 4.61
N ASN A 103 15.09 -0.74 5.83
CA ASN A 103 16.16 0.21 6.12
C ASN A 103 16.07 1.48 5.25
N VAL A 104 14.92 2.16 5.33
CA VAL A 104 14.65 3.42 4.63
C VAL A 104 14.04 4.43 5.60
N GLU A 105 14.31 5.72 5.35
CA GLU A 105 13.73 6.80 6.13
C GLU A 105 12.34 7.21 5.58
N PRO A 106 11.50 7.85 6.40
CA PRO A 106 10.17 8.28 5.95
C PRO A 106 10.19 9.15 4.69
N ASP A 107 11.09 10.13 4.61
CA ASP A 107 11.23 11.06 3.46
C ASP A 107 11.81 10.39 2.20
N GLU A 108 12.31 9.18 2.32
CA GLU A 108 12.78 8.33 1.22
C GLU A 108 11.70 7.34 0.74
N SER A 109 10.48 7.46 1.22
CA SER A 109 9.42 6.49 1.00
C SER A 109 8.08 7.10 0.63
N VAL A 110 7.27 6.30 -0.04
CA VAL A 110 5.92 6.65 -0.48
C VAL A 110 4.94 5.63 0.04
N MET A 111 3.80 6.08 0.59
CA MET A 111 2.63 5.24 0.88
C MET A 111 1.57 5.45 -0.19
N VAL A 112 1.19 4.40 -0.87
CA VAL A 112 0.09 4.36 -1.86
C VAL A 112 -1.09 3.63 -1.24
N GLY A 113 -2.23 4.30 -1.15
CA GLY A 113 -3.43 3.69 -0.59
C GLY A 113 -4.71 4.39 -1.02
N ASN A 114 -5.85 3.81 -0.68
CA ASN A 114 -7.17 4.31 -1.10
C ASN A 114 -7.94 4.98 0.04
N ARG A 115 -7.38 5.03 1.26
CA ARG A 115 -8.07 5.57 2.44
C ARG A 115 -7.31 6.74 3.07
N ILE A 116 -7.93 7.92 3.05
CA ILE A 116 -7.36 9.11 3.72
C ILE A 116 -7.16 8.84 5.22
N SER A 117 -8.16 8.29 5.90
CA SER A 117 -8.15 8.07 7.35
C SER A 117 -7.14 7.03 7.85
N ALA A 118 -6.57 6.24 6.97
CA ALA A 118 -5.61 5.19 7.31
C ALA A 118 -4.25 5.42 6.64
N ASP A 119 -4.23 5.43 5.30
CA ASP A 119 -3.00 5.44 4.51
C ASP A 119 -2.36 6.84 4.45
N ILE A 120 -3.18 7.84 4.11
CA ILE A 120 -2.68 9.21 3.88
C ILE A 120 -2.30 9.87 5.21
N ILE A 121 -3.20 9.88 6.20
CA ILE A 121 -2.92 10.44 7.52
C ILE A 121 -1.72 9.74 8.15
N GLY A 122 -1.67 8.41 8.10
CA GLY A 122 -0.59 7.64 8.71
C GLY A 122 0.76 7.96 8.10
N GLY A 123 0.86 7.96 6.77
CA GLY A 123 2.09 8.31 6.06
C GLY A 123 2.51 9.77 6.29
N ASN A 124 1.57 10.71 6.18
CA ASN A 124 1.86 12.14 6.39
C ASN A 124 2.39 12.44 7.80
N ARG A 125 1.84 11.81 8.84
CA ARG A 125 2.26 12.02 10.23
C ARG A 125 3.72 11.70 10.48
N ILE A 126 4.27 10.74 9.78
CA ILE A 126 5.68 10.35 9.94
C ILE A 126 6.62 10.92 8.87
N GLY A 127 6.09 11.72 7.95
CA GLY A 127 6.89 12.39 6.91
C GLY A 127 7.13 11.60 5.63
N MET A 128 6.37 10.53 5.39
CA MET A 128 6.34 9.88 4.07
C MET A 128 5.67 10.77 3.04
N LYS A 129 6.01 10.59 1.77
CA LYS A 129 5.14 11.03 0.68
C LYS A 129 3.92 10.13 0.61
N THR A 130 2.76 10.68 0.23
CA THR A 130 1.52 9.90 0.17
C THR A 130 0.83 10.07 -1.17
N ILE A 131 0.31 8.97 -1.70
CA ILE A 131 -0.43 8.95 -2.97
C ILE A 131 -1.79 8.31 -2.71
N LEU A 132 -2.84 9.10 -2.91
CA LEU A 132 -4.21 8.60 -2.86
C LEU A 132 -4.57 7.96 -4.19
N TYR A 133 -4.89 6.66 -4.18
CA TYR A 133 -5.39 5.94 -5.34
C TYR A 133 -6.91 5.89 -5.32
N LYS A 134 -7.52 6.76 -6.11
CA LYS A 134 -8.97 6.92 -6.19
C LYS A 134 -9.52 6.40 -7.51
N TRP A 135 -9.90 5.13 -7.54
CA TRP A 135 -10.52 4.50 -8.71
C TRP A 135 -11.99 4.13 -8.48
N ASN A 136 -12.48 4.19 -7.24
CA ASN A 136 -13.86 3.97 -6.86
C ASN A 136 -14.32 4.97 -5.79
N GLU A 137 -15.60 4.95 -5.46
CA GLU A 137 -16.25 5.85 -4.49
C GLU A 137 -16.52 5.16 -3.14
N ARG A 138 -15.79 4.11 -2.79
CA ARG A 138 -15.99 3.36 -1.53
C ARG A 138 -15.78 4.22 -0.29
N TYR A 139 -14.79 5.11 -0.31
CA TYR A 139 -14.46 5.98 0.80
C TYR A 139 -14.59 7.45 0.39
N LEU A 140 -15.02 8.28 1.36
CA LEU A 140 -15.10 9.72 1.16
C LEU A 140 -13.70 10.34 1.14
N ASP A 141 -13.49 11.30 0.24
CA ASP A 141 -12.21 12.03 0.07
C ASP A 141 -12.32 13.47 0.56
N ILE A 142 -13.06 13.70 1.61
CA ILE A 142 -13.20 15.04 2.19
C ILE A 142 -11.95 15.32 3.00
N ILE A 143 -11.14 16.27 2.54
CA ILE A 143 -9.94 16.75 3.23
C ILE A 143 -10.37 17.85 4.19
N GLN A 144 -10.16 17.63 5.49
CA GLN A 144 -10.53 18.56 6.56
C GLN A 144 -9.29 19.18 7.24
N SER A 145 -8.12 18.63 7.01
CA SER A 145 -6.87 19.09 7.63
C SER A 145 -5.67 18.87 6.68
N PRO A 146 -4.55 19.60 6.88
CA PRO A 146 -3.35 19.38 6.09
C PRO A 146 -2.78 17.95 6.19
N GLN A 147 -3.03 17.26 7.30
CA GLN A 147 -2.59 15.87 7.47
C GLN A 147 -3.35 14.86 6.59
N GLU A 148 -4.52 15.25 6.10
CA GLU A 148 -5.35 14.44 5.21
C GLU A 148 -5.04 14.69 3.74
N GLU A 149 -4.23 15.69 3.43
CA GLU A 149 -3.88 16.06 2.06
C GLU A 149 -2.80 15.14 1.49
N PRO A 150 -3.09 14.36 0.43
CA PRO A 150 -2.07 13.53 -0.19
C PRO A 150 -1.06 14.38 -0.97
N THR A 151 0.17 13.91 -1.08
CA THR A 151 1.18 14.52 -1.96
C THR A 151 0.68 14.54 -3.41
N ARG A 152 0.03 13.48 -3.84
CA ARG A 152 -0.64 13.35 -5.16
C ARG A 152 -1.87 12.45 -5.05
N THR A 153 -2.77 12.60 -6.02
CA THR A 153 -3.89 11.66 -6.24
C THR A 153 -3.77 11.07 -7.63
N ILE A 154 -3.98 9.78 -7.76
CA ILE A 154 -4.03 9.06 -9.03
C ILE A 154 -5.37 8.32 -9.16
N THR A 155 -5.82 8.11 -10.39
CA THR A 155 -7.01 7.33 -10.71
C THR A 155 -6.68 6.00 -11.39
N SER A 156 -5.43 5.82 -11.77
CA SER A 156 -4.89 4.60 -12.36
C SER A 156 -3.48 4.33 -11.82
N LEU A 157 -3.17 3.07 -11.50
CA LEU A 157 -1.80 2.67 -11.12
C LEU A 157 -0.76 2.99 -12.20
N LYS A 158 -1.17 3.05 -13.46
CA LYS A 158 -0.30 3.41 -14.59
C LYS A 158 0.37 4.78 -14.42
N GLU A 159 -0.22 5.68 -13.65
CA GLU A 159 0.34 7.01 -13.38
C GLU A 159 1.52 6.97 -12.40
N LEU A 160 1.59 5.94 -11.54
CA LEU A 160 2.52 5.88 -10.43
C LEU A 160 4.00 6.03 -10.82
N PRO A 161 4.55 5.34 -11.84
CA PRO A 161 5.95 5.48 -12.19
C PRO A 161 6.35 6.92 -12.57
N LYS A 162 5.45 7.65 -13.24
CA LYS A 162 5.67 9.05 -13.62
C LYS A 162 5.61 9.96 -12.38
N ILE A 163 4.64 9.74 -11.51
CA ILE A 163 4.48 10.53 -10.28
C ILE A 163 5.72 10.40 -9.38
N LEU A 164 6.32 9.22 -9.31
CA LEU A 164 7.54 9.00 -8.52
C LEU A 164 8.75 9.79 -9.05
N ASP A 165 8.77 10.13 -10.33
CA ASP A 165 9.82 10.99 -10.92
C ASP A 165 9.61 12.48 -10.57
N GLU A 166 8.41 12.86 -10.13
CA GLU A 166 8.02 14.26 -9.89
C GLU A 166 8.07 14.67 -8.40
N ILE A 167 8.24 13.71 -7.46
CA ILE A 167 8.13 13.96 -6.00
C ILE A 167 9.40 13.73 -5.21
#